data_65ab78e52630591bbed17f5e53efe82b
#
_entry.id   65ab78e52630591bbed17f5e53efe82b
#
_cell.length_a   1.000
_cell.length_b   1.000
_cell.length_c   1.000
_cell.angle_alpha   90.00
_cell.angle_beta   90.00
_cell.angle_gamma   90.00
#
_symmetry.space_group_name_H-M   'P 1'
#
loop_
_entity.id
_entity.type
_entity.pdbx_description
1 polymer ?
#
loop_
_entity_poly.entity_id
_entity_poly.type
_entity_poly.pdbx_seq_one_letter_code
_entity_poly.pdbx_strand_id
1 'polypeptide(L)'
;MISVVIMSKNDNYGGNLHHRAVHCLTCFIENFDEVIYVDWKSAKNSLIEEIKDNLPHTSKLKVYEVSKEDIQKNNPEYINYSIVECLGRNIGLRRATKEWILVSNIDVLIEKINLSKYKADTLYTAAKRHVPELLHLKYTDKNQLLHAIKNNYHHLKLDPDGGSPEAGDIWDPGDFWSLVVGCGDFQFAHKDVWQQMKGFEENAGGRSYADSNLMKKGYIYANIKKAHEDIFHLDHGNSKEMTPGEILPNNDMFKFVRDFKETQNAESWGWKGHNLKNYTI
;
A
#
# COMPACT_ATOMS: atom_id res chain seq x y z
N MET A 1 14.30 10.73 6.71
CA MET A 1 14.46 9.49 5.90
C MET A 1 13.15 8.76 5.81
N ILE A 2 12.88 8.05 4.70
CA ILE A 2 11.59 7.43 4.40
C ILE A 2 11.77 5.94 4.11
N SER A 3 10.97 5.09 4.77
CA SER A 3 10.73 3.70 4.38
C SER A 3 9.48 3.63 3.51
N VAL A 4 9.52 2.84 2.44
CA VAL A 4 8.33 2.45 1.67
C VAL A 4 7.98 1.00 1.99
N VAL A 5 6.73 0.73 2.29
CA VAL A 5 6.20 -0.61 2.56
C VAL A 5 5.26 -1.00 1.44
N ILE A 6 5.53 -2.13 0.82
CA ILE A 6 4.72 -2.70 -0.26
C ILE A 6 4.43 -4.15 0.09
N MET A 7 3.23 -4.58 -0.19
CA MET A 7 2.82 -5.98 -0.05
C MET A 7 2.21 -6.45 -1.36
N SER A 8 2.60 -7.63 -1.80
CA SER A 8 2.08 -8.24 -3.03
C SER A 8 2.21 -9.77 -2.97
N LYS A 9 1.65 -10.41 -3.97
CA LYS A 9 1.76 -11.86 -4.21
C LYS A 9 2.11 -12.07 -5.67
N ASN A 10 2.94 -13.06 -5.96
CA ASN A 10 3.26 -13.43 -7.34
C ASN A 10 2.15 -14.29 -7.95
N ASP A 11 1.05 -13.67 -8.35
CA ASP A 11 -0.13 -14.33 -8.93
C ASP A 11 -0.57 -13.69 -10.26
N ASN A 12 0.26 -12.81 -10.81
CA ASN A 12 -0.02 -12.02 -12.01
C ASN A 12 -1.34 -11.21 -11.94
N TYR A 13 -1.67 -10.74 -10.74
CA TYR A 13 -2.85 -9.89 -10.51
C TYR A 13 -2.99 -8.79 -11.57
N GLY A 14 -4.17 -8.70 -12.16
CA GLY A 14 -4.49 -7.70 -13.18
C GLY A 14 -3.77 -7.87 -14.52
N GLY A 15 -2.95 -8.92 -14.70
CA GLY A 15 -2.08 -9.09 -15.88
C GLY A 15 -0.84 -8.19 -15.82
N ASN A 16 0.21 -8.57 -16.51
CA ASN A 16 1.46 -7.78 -16.63
C ASN A 16 2.06 -7.30 -15.29
N LEU A 17 1.86 -8.06 -14.20
CA LEU A 17 2.31 -7.68 -12.85
C LEU A 17 3.83 -7.44 -12.80
N HIS A 18 4.64 -8.30 -13.44
CA HIS A 18 6.11 -8.13 -13.46
C HIS A 18 6.53 -6.78 -14.07
N HIS A 19 5.89 -6.40 -15.16
CA HIS A 19 6.16 -5.10 -15.81
C HIS A 19 5.86 -3.93 -14.87
N ARG A 20 4.67 -3.91 -14.24
CA ARG A 20 4.31 -2.84 -13.29
C ARG A 20 5.24 -2.83 -12.08
N ALA A 21 5.56 -4.01 -11.55
CA ALA A 21 6.43 -4.16 -10.40
C ALA A 21 7.86 -3.64 -10.66
N VAL A 22 8.42 -3.90 -11.83
CA VAL A 22 9.74 -3.36 -12.21
C VAL A 22 9.73 -1.83 -12.22
N HIS A 23 8.74 -1.20 -12.84
CA HIS A 23 8.64 0.26 -12.85
C HIS A 23 8.45 0.85 -11.44
N CYS A 24 7.54 0.27 -10.67
CA CYS A 24 7.22 0.71 -9.32
C CYS A 24 8.42 0.56 -8.38
N LEU A 25 9.01 -0.62 -8.30
CA LEU A 25 10.14 -0.89 -7.41
C LEU A 25 11.38 -0.09 -7.81
N THR A 26 11.68 0.05 -9.10
CA THR A 26 12.76 0.93 -9.56
C THR A 26 12.53 2.36 -9.10
N CYS A 27 11.30 2.87 -9.23
CA CYS A 27 10.94 4.20 -8.77
C CYS A 27 11.16 4.35 -7.26
N PHE A 28 10.74 3.38 -6.47
CA PHE A 28 10.91 3.43 -5.01
C PHE A 28 12.36 3.28 -4.57
N ILE A 29 13.12 2.37 -5.16
CA ILE A 29 14.56 2.17 -4.86
C ILE A 29 15.35 3.46 -5.11
N GLU A 30 15.05 4.17 -6.19
CA GLU A 30 15.78 5.40 -6.54
C GLU A 30 15.40 6.58 -5.64
N ASN A 31 14.13 6.71 -5.24
CA ASN A 31 13.61 7.91 -4.59
C ASN A 31 13.58 7.84 -3.06
N PHE A 32 13.65 6.64 -2.47
CA PHE A 32 13.49 6.46 -1.02
C PHE A 32 14.70 5.79 -0.37
N ASP A 33 14.76 5.86 0.97
CA ASP A 33 15.92 5.39 1.75
C ASP A 33 15.87 3.90 2.09
N GLU A 34 14.67 3.32 2.11
CA GLU A 34 14.40 1.91 2.39
C GLU A 34 13.12 1.48 1.68
N VAL A 35 13.14 0.31 1.07
CA VAL A 35 11.97 -0.34 0.47
C VAL A 35 11.79 -1.70 1.15
N ILE A 36 10.64 -1.91 1.75
CA ILE A 36 10.25 -3.17 2.39
C ILE A 36 9.17 -3.81 1.54
N TYR A 37 9.49 -4.94 0.98
CA TYR A 37 8.57 -5.75 0.21
C TYR A 37 8.16 -6.99 1.00
N VAL A 38 6.85 -7.16 1.19
CA VAL A 38 6.28 -8.34 1.83
C VAL A 38 5.67 -9.24 0.76
N ASP A 39 6.27 -10.39 0.54
CA ASP A 39 5.78 -11.41 -0.38
C ASP A 39 4.77 -12.30 0.33
N TRP A 40 3.52 -12.23 -0.11
CA TRP A 40 2.44 -12.94 0.55
C TRP A 40 2.18 -14.30 -0.11
N LYS A 41 2.68 -15.36 0.48
CA LYS A 41 2.27 -16.73 0.16
C LYS A 41 2.39 -17.06 -1.34
N SER A 42 3.43 -16.58 -2.03
CA SER A 42 3.69 -16.92 -3.42
C SER A 42 3.91 -18.42 -3.58
N ALA A 43 3.31 -19.01 -4.63
CA ALA A 43 3.22 -20.47 -4.76
C ALA A 43 4.55 -21.14 -5.16
N LYS A 44 5.41 -20.41 -5.87
CA LYS A 44 6.71 -20.90 -6.35
C LYS A 44 7.82 -19.98 -5.88
N ASN A 45 8.16 -19.00 -6.71
CA ASN A 45 9.16 -17.98 -6.39
C ASN A 45 8.45 -16.70 -5.94
N SER A 46 9.11 -15.92 -5.11
CA SER A 46 8.65 -14.56 -4.84
C SER A 46 8.64 -13.74 -6.14
N LEU A 47 7.80 -12.72 -6.22
CA LEU A 47 7.81 -11.79 -7.36
C LEU A 47 9.21 -11.20 -7.57
N ILE A 48 9.87 -10.86 -6.49
CA ILE A 48 11.19 -10.25 -6.52
C ILE A 48 12.25 -11.20 -7.12
N GLU A 49 12.23 -12.47 -6.78
CA GLU A 49 13.17 -13.44 -7.37
C GLU A 49 13.04 -13.53 -8.90
N GLU A 50 11.83 -13.35 -9.42
CA GLU A 50 11.57 -13.42 -10.87
C GLU A 50 11.97 -12.13 -11.62
N ILE A 51 11.97 -10.98 -10.95
CA ILE A 51 12.26 -9.70 -11.62
C ILE A 51 13.57 -9.05 -11.18
N LYS A 52 14.32 -9.64 -10.23
CA LYS A 52 15.52 -9.02 -9.62
C LYS A 52 16.57 -8.54 -10.63
N ASP A 53 16.76 -9.26 -11.72
CA ASP A 53 17.73 -8.90 -12.75
C ASP A 53 17.34 -7.64 -13.55
N ASN A 54 16.08 -7.21 -13.41
CA ASN A 54 15.54 -5.98 -14.01
C ASN A 54 15.48 -4.82 -12.99
N LEU A 55 15.90 -5.03 -11.76
CA LEU A 55 15.89 -4.00 -10.71
C LEU A 55 17.30 -3.41 -10.50
N PRO A 56 17.39 -2.15 -10.06
CA PRO A 56 18.68 -1.60 -9.64
C PRO A 56 19.28 -2.43 -8.50
N HIS A 57 20.56 -2.79 -8.60
CA HIS A 57 21.29 -3.41 -7.49
C HIS A 57 21.36 -2.46 -6.30
N THR A 58 20.88 -2.90 -5.15
CA THR A 58 20.79 -2.03 -3.98
C THR A 58 20.64 -2.81 -2.68
N SER A 59 21.19 -2.26 -1.60
CA SER A 59 20.91 -2.72 -0.23
C SER A 59 19.62 -2.12 0.36
N LYS A 60 18.90 -1.28 -0.40
CA LYS A 60 17.70 -0.61 0.10
C LYS A 60 16.47 -1.51 0.08
N LEU A 61 16.38 -2.48 -0.84
CA LEU A 61 15.24 -3.38 -0.97
C LEU A 61 15.41 -4.61 -0.08
N LYS A 62 14.54 -4.70 0.92
CA LYS A 62 14.45 -5.83 1.85
C LYS A 62 13.17 -6.60 1.58
N VAL A 63 13.30 -7.88 1.33
CA VAL A 63 12.21 -8.80 1.05
C VAL A 63 11.91 -9.64 2.28
N TYR A 64 10.64 -9.75 2.65
CA TYR A 64 10.14 -10.63 3.72
C TYR A 64 9.11 -11.57 3.11
N GLU A 65 9.39 -12.86 3.16
CA GLU A 65 8.48 -13.89 2.64
C GLU A 65 7.55 -14.38 3.76
N VAL A 66 6.26 -14.36 3.49
CA VAL A 66 5.21 -14.92 4.36
C VAL A 66 4.76 -16.24 3.79
N SER A 67 5.13 -17.34 4.43
CA SER A 67 4.77 -18.69 4.01
C SER A 67 3.41 -19.14 4.54
N LYS A 68 2.89 -20.25 4.02
CA LYS A 68 1.69 -20.89 4.58
C LYS A 68 1.93 -21.37 6.01
N GLU A 69 3.12 -21.85 6.31
CA GLU A 69 3.54 -22.30 7.63
C GLU A 69 3.54 -21.17 8.64
N ASP A 70 4.00 -19.98 8.23
CA ASP A 70 3.95 -18.78 9.08
C ASP A 70 2.51 -18.39 9.40
N ILE A 71 1.61 -18.43 8.40
CA ILE A 71 0.19 -18.14 8.58
C ILE A 71 -0.45 -19.19 9.48
N GLN A 72 -0.21 -20.48 9.23
CA GLN A 72 -0.76 -21.57 10.05
C GLN A 72 -0.37 -21.43 11.53
N LYS A 73 0.84 -20.95 11.79
CA LYS A 73 1.37 -20.76 13.14
C LYS A 73 0.78 -19.55 13.86
N ASN A 74 0.62 -18.43 13.14
CA ASN A 74 0.31 -17.15 13.77
C ASN A 74 -1.15 -16.71 13.62
N ASN A 75 -1.78 -17.04 12.48
CA ASN A 75 -3.16 -16.70 12.15
C ASN A 75 -3.82 -17.80 11.32
N PRO A 76 -4.07 -18.99 11.87
CA PRO A 76 -4.60 -20.14 11.14
C PRO A 76 -5.93 -19.87 10.43
N GLU A 77 -6.71 -18.90 10.92
CA GLU A 77 -7.98 -18.45 10.33
C GLU A 77 -7.77 -17.86 8.91
N TYR A 78 -6.57 -17.39 8.57
CA TYR A 78 -6.26 -16.78 7.28
C TYR A 78 -5.62 -17.75 6.27
N ILE A 79 -5.48 -19.02 6.61
CA ILE A 79 -4.78 -20.00 5.76
C ILE A 79 -5.40 -20.15 4.37
N ASN A 80 -6.73 -20.03 4.31
CA ASN A 80 -7.51 -20.16 3.07
C ASN A 80 -7.68 -18.86 2.30
N TYR A 81 -7.30 -17.71 2.87
CA TYR A 81 -7.37 -16.43 2.15
C TYR A 81 -6.25 -16.36 1.11
N SER A 82 -6.54 -15.86 -0.08
CA SER A 82 -5.50 -15.67 -1.11
C SER A 82 -4.50 -14.62 -0.68
N ILE A 83 -4.99 -13.55 -0.05
CA ILE A 83 -4.21 -12.44 0.48
C ILE A 83 -4.90 -11.85 1.71
N VAL A 84 -4.12 -11.39 2.71
CA VAL A 84 -4.61 -10.61 3.86
C VAL A 84 -3.84 -9.30 3.91
N GLU A 85 -4.41 -8.30 3.27
CA GLU A 85 -3.71 -7.07 2.93
C GLU A 85 -3.30 -6.27 4.17
N CYS A 86 -4.20 -6.13 5.14
CA CYS A 86 -3.92 -5.42 6.39
C CYS A 86 -2.75 -6.04 7.16
N LEU A 87 -2.74 -7.37 7.27
CA LEU A 87 -1.69 -8.08 8.00
C LEU A 87 -0.34 -7.99 7.26
N GLY A 88 -0.33 -8.18 5.93
CA GLY A 88 0.91 -8.06 5.15
C GLY A 88 1.52 -6.67 5.21
N ARG A 89 0.71 -5.61 5.11
CA ARG A 89 1.14 -4.22 5.30
C ARG A 89 1.68 -3.98 6.72
N ASN A 90 1.02 -4.51 7.75
CA ASN A 90 1.47 -4.40 9.13
C ASN A 90 2.80 -5.13 9.39
N ILE A 91 3.01 -6.28 8.77
CA ILE A 91 4.29 -6.98 8.80
C ILE A 91 5.41 -6.10 8.26
N GLY A 92 5.18 -5.40 7.16
CA GLY A 92 6.11 -4.44 6.59
C GLY A 92 6.33 -3.21 7.50
N LEU A 93 5.25 -2.62 8.00
CA LEU A 93 5.29 -1.46 8.92
C LEU A 93 6.14 -1.73 10.16
N ARG A 94 6.03 -2.92 10.75
CA ARG A 94 6.83 -3.31 11.94
C ARG A 94 8.33 -3.42 11.65
N ARG A 95 8.69 -3.62 10.39
CA ARG A 95 10.08 -3.80 9.94
C ARG A 95 10.69 -2.55 9.34
N ALA A 96 9.88 -1.52 9.15
CA ALA A 96 10.34 -0.21 8.69
C ALA A 96 11.25 0.46 9.72
N THR A 97 12.41 0.96 9.27
CA THR A 97 13.43 1.50 10.18
C THR A 97 13.53 3.02 10.14
N LYS A 98 12.92 3.68 9.14
CA LYS A 98 13.02 5.14 9.01
C LYS A 98 11.91 5.85 9.81
N GLU A 99 12.10 7.14 10.02
CA GLU A 99 11.17 7.98 10.80
C GLU A 99 9.82 8.17 10.11
N TRP A 100 9.84 8.25 8.77
CA TRP A 100 8.65 8.39 7.96
C TRP A 100 8.40 7.10 7.19
N ILE A 101 7.14 6.70 7.12
CA ILE A 101 6.76 5.45 6.46
C ILE A 101 5.62 5.72 5.48
N LEU A 102 5.85 5.34 4.24
CA LEU A 102 4.86 5.30 3.16
C LEU A 102 4.41 3.85 2.98
N VAL A 103 3.11 3.60 3.05
CA VAL A 103 2.51 2.35 2.58
C VAL A 103 1.91 2.60 1.21
N SER A 104 2.25 1.75 0.24
CA SER A 104 1.83 1.88 -1.15
C SER A 104 1.61 0.52 -1.80
N ASN A 105 1.19 0.53 -3.06
CA ASN A 105 0.96 -0.66 -3.88
C ASN A 105 2.07 -0.88 -4.91
N ILE A 106 2.10 -2.09 -5.50
CA ILE A 106 3.14 -2.55 -6.44
C ILE A 106 2.97 -1.99 -7.86
N ASP A 107 1.96 -1.20 -8.11
CA ASP A 107 1.56 -0.63 -9.39
C ASP A 107 1.44 0.89 -9.36
N VAL A 108 2.13 1.52 -8.41
CA VAL A 108 2.08 2.97 -8.19
C VAL A 108 3.47 3.58 -8.38
N LEU A 109 3.55 4.69 -9.12
CA LEU A 109 4.74 5.50 -9.24
C LEU A 109 4.60 6.76 -8.39
N ILE A 110 5.59 6.99 -7.53
CA ILE A 110 5.65 8.15 -6.64
C ILE A 110 7.05 8.72 -6.72
N GLU A 111 7.14 9.99 -7.09
CA GLU A 111 8.42 10.69 -7.09
C GLU A 111 8.85 11.06 -5.65
N LYS A 112 9.96 11.72 -5.52
CA LYS A 112 10.55 12.05 -4.23
C LYS A 112 9.64 12.94 -3.39
N ILE A 113 9.40 12.55 -2.14
CA ILE A 113 8.63 13.30 -1.15
C ILE A 113 9.52 14.36 -0.48
N ASN A 114 9.03 15.60 -0.41
CA ASN A 114 9.71 16.67 0.32
C ASN A 114 9.21 16.76 1.76
N LEU A 115 9.95 16.16 2.71
CA LEU A 115 9.56 16.08 4.11
C LEU A 115 9.31 17.43 4.80
N SER A 116 9.85 18.56 4.30
CA SER A 116 9.63 19.87 4.92
C SER A 116 8.16 20.33 4.87
N LYS A 117 7.35 19.68 4.04
CA LYS A 117 5.91 19.97 3.88
C LYS A 117 5.02 19.16 4.82
N TYR A 118 5.58 18.22 5.59
CA TYR A 118 4.84 17.21 6.34
C TYR A 118 4.97 17.39 7.85
N LYS A 119 3.89 17.16 8.58
CA LYS A 119 3.83 17.23 10.05
C LYS A 119 3.78 15.82 10.64
N ALA A 120 4.52 15.60 11.73
CA ALA A 120 4.67 14.29 12.36
C ALA A 120 3.41 13.73 13.04
N ASP A 121 2.42 14.57 13.31
CA ASP A 121 1.14 14.24 13.93
C ASP A 121 0.02 13.92 12.92
N THR A 122 0.36 13.76 11.65
CA THR A 122 -0.61 13.71 10.56
C THR A 122 -0.44 12.44 9.72
N LEU A 123 -1.55 11.80 9.42
CA LEU A 123 -1.66 10.77 8.37
C LEU A 123 -2.04 11.45 7.05
N TYR A 124 -1.25 11.20 6.01
CA TYR A 124 -1.45 11.75 4.69
C TYR A 124 -1.94 10.69 3.71
N THR A 125 -2.88 11.07 2.87
CA THR A 125 -3.37 10.30 1.73
C THR A 125 -3.32 11.16 0.48
N ALA A 126 -3.42 10.56 -0.71
CA ALA A 126 -3.36 11.31 -1.95
C ALA A 126 -4.34 10.79 -2.99
N ALA A 127 -4.80 11.70 -3.84
CA ALA A 127 -5.50 11.33 -5.07
C ALA A 127 -4.52 10.71 -6.06
N LYS A 128 -4.98 9.77 -6.86
CA LYS A 128 -4.18 9.11 -7.89
C LYS A 128 -4.62 9.50 -9.30
N ARG A 129 -3.67 9.54 -10.22
CA ARG A 129 -3.92 9.63 -11.65
C ARG A 129 -3.74 8.27 -12.30
N HIS A 130 -4.69 7.90 -13.12
CA HIS A 130 -4.67 6.66 -13.86
C HIS A 130 -3.80 6.76 -15.10
N VAL A 131 -2.78 5.92 -15.19
CA VAL A 131 -1.92 5.77 -16.36
C VAL A 131 -2.43 4.59 -17.17
N PRO A 132 -3.02 4.81 -18.35
CA PRO A 132 -3.62 3.75 -19.13
C PRO A 132 -2.65 2.60 -19.42
N GLU A 133 -3.13 1.37 -19.38
CA GLU A 133 -2.31 0.17 -19.63
C GLU A 133 -1.59 0.25 -20.99
N LEU A 134 -2.28 0.70 -22.05
CA LEU A 134 -1.69 0.91 -23.35
C LEU A 134 -0.56 1.94 -23.37
N LEU A 135 -0.52 2.87 -22.41
CA LEU A 135 0.56 3.85 -22.29
C LEU A 135 1.77 3.22 -21.60
N HIS A 136 1.58 2.64 -20.41
CA HIS A 136 2.74 2.16 -19.64
C HIS A 136 3.41 0.92 -20.26
N LEU A 137 2.68 0.06 -20.95
CA LEU A 137 3.24 -1.10 -21.65
C LEU A 137 4.16 -0.76 -22.84
N LYS A 138 4.14 0.49 -23.32
CA LYS A 138 5.05 0.94 -24.40
C LYS A 138 6.48 1.16 -23.93
N TYR A 139 6.70 1.28 -22.63
CA TYR A 139 8.00 1.66 -22.08
C TYR A 139 8.52 0.58 -21.16
N THR A 140 9.75 0.16 -21.38
CA THR A 140 10.50 -0.74 -20.49
C THR A 140 11.37 0.01 -19.51
N ASP A 141 11.70 1.26 -19.82
CA ASP A 141 12.48 2.17 -18.97
C ASP A 141 11.56 3.09 -18.18
N LYS A 142 11.76 3.13 -16.84
CA LYS A 142 10.96 3.94 -15.92
C LYS A 142 11.03 5.44 -16.22
N ASN A 143 12.19 5.98 -16.62
CA ASN A 143 12.32 7.41 -16.85
C ASN A 143 11.62 7.85 -18.13
N GLN A 144 11.66 7.00 -19.17
CA GLN A 144 10.87 7.21 -20.39
C GLN A 144 9.36 7.18 -20.08
N LEU A 145 8.93 6.23 -19.24
CA LEU A 145 7.54 6.17 -18.78
C LEU A 145 7.15 7.43 -18.02
N LEU A 146 7.94 7.87 -17.04
CA LEU A 146 7.65 9.10 -16.28
C LEU A 146 7.62 10.35 -17.18
N HIS A 147 8.51 10.41 -18.16
CA HIS A 147 8.47 11.50 -19.14
C HIS A 147 7.16 11.47 -19.96
N ALA A 148 6.74 10.30 -20.42
CA ALA A 148 5.49 10.16 -21.16
C ALA A 148 4.26 10.50 -20.30
N ILE A 149 4.25 10.10 -19.00
CA ILE A 149 3.23 10.45 -18.04
C ILE A 149 3.14 11.98 -17.89
N LYS A 150 4.27 12.67 -17.69
CA LYS A 150 4.31 14.14 -17.55
C LYS A 150 3.81 14.86 -18.79
N ASN A 151 4.16 14.38 -19.98
CA ASN A 151 3.69 14.94 -21.24
C ASN A 151 2.17 14.74 -21.46
N ASN A 152 1.58 13.73 -20.83
CA ASN A 152 0.16 13.44 -20.92
C ASN A 152 -0.62 13.82 -19.65
N TYR A 153 -0.01 14.51 -18.69
CA TYR A 153 -0.54 14.74 -17.35
C TYR A 153 -1.98 15.24 -17.33
N HIS A 154 -2.32 16.22 -18.19
CA HIS A 154 -3.66 16.81 -18.25
C HIS A 154 -4.71 15.89 -18.88
N HIS A 155 -4.29 14.82 -19.53
CA HIS A 155 -5.16 13.82 -20.15
C HIS A 155 -5.36 12.58 -19.26
N LEU A 156 -4.58 12.45 -18.19
CA LEU A 156 -4.71 11.34 -17.25
C LEU A 156 -5.96 11.53 -16.40
N LYS A 157 -6.78 10.50 -16.33
CA LYS A 157 -7.95 10.50 -15.45
C LYS A 157 -7.49 10.63 -14.00
N LEU A 158 -7.99 11.64 -13.31
CA LEU A 158 -7.86 11.75 -11.88
C LEU A 158 -8.95 10.89 -11.23
N ASP A 159 -8.58 10.04 -10.30
CA ASP A 159 -9.54 9.33 -9.48
C ASP A 159 -10.06 10.27 -8.38
N PRO A 160 -11.32 10.69 -8.46
CA PRO A 160 -11.91 11.56 -7.46
C PRO A 160 -12.01 10.86 -6.09
N ASP A 161 -12.03 9.52 -6.09
CA ASP A 161 -12.16 8.74 -4.87
C ASP A 161 -10.90 8.84 -3.98
N GLY A 162 -9.77 9.31 -4.51
CA GLY A 162 -8.57 9.62 -3.72
C GLY A 162 -8.62 10.98 -2.99
N GLY A 163 -9.79 11.57 -2.85
CA GLY A 163 -9.98 12.92 -2.34
C GLY A 163 -10.07 13.94 -3.47
N SER A 164 -11.02 14.87 -3.41
CA SER A 164 -11.13 15.94 -4.40
C SER A 164 -9.84 16.77 -4.40
N PRO A 165 -9.19 16.98 -5.55
CA PRO A 165 -8.03 17.86 -5.63
C PRO A 165 -8.37 19.32 -5.30
N GLU A 166 -9.65 19.66 -5.34
CA GLU A 166 -10.18 21.00 -5.04
C GLU A 166 -10.49 21.17 -3.55
N ALA A 167 -10.64 20.10 -2.80
CA ALA A 167 -10.73 20.17 -1.35
C ALA A 167 -9.33 20.52 -0.80
N GLY A 168 -9.02 21.79 -0.76
CA GLY A 168 -7.71 22.30 -0.33
C GLY A 168 -7.32 21.83 1.06
N ASP A 169 -8.26 21.60 1.93
CA ASP A 169 -8.02 21.12 3.27
C ASP A 169 -9.10 20.13 3.69
N ILE A 170 -8.65 18.92 3.89
CA ILE A 170 -9.23 17.98 4.83
C ILE A 170 -10.68 17.61 4.52
N TRP A 171 -10.85 16.34 4.42
CA TRP A 171 -12.11 15.71 4.67
C TRP A 171 -12.74 16.24 5.95
N ASP A 172 -13.92 16.80 5.84
CA ASP A 172 -14.69 17.19 7.01
C ASP A 172 -14.89 15.94 7.87
N PRO A 173 -14.39 15.90 9.11
CA PRO A 173 -14.56 14.76 9.99
C PRO A 173 -16.04 14.40 10.25
N GLY A 174 -16.97 15.30 9.97
CA GLY A 174 -18.40 15.05 9.96
C GLY A 174 -18.91 14.42 8.68
N ASP A 175 -18.13 14.43 7.60
CA ASP A 175 -18.50 13.77 6.35
C ASP A 175 -18.03 12.32 6.33
N PHE A 176 -18.95 11.42 6.52
CA PHE A 176 -18.74 9.98 6.47
C PHE A 176 -18.04 9.52 5.17
N TRP A 177 -18.42 10.09 4.03
CA TRP A 177 -17.85 9.74 2.74
C TRP A 177 -16.37 10.09 2.63
N SER A 178 -15.97 11.21 3.20
CA SER A 178 -14.57 11.61 3.26
C SER A 178 -13.68 10.59 3.99
N LEU A 179 -14.23 9.88 4.96
CA LEU A 179 -13.51 8.82 5.69
C LEU A 179 -13.44 7.51 4.91
N VAL A 180 -14.36 7.27 3.99
CA VAL A 180 -14.44 6.03 3.20
C VAL A 180 -13.53 6.09 1.97
N VAL A 181 -13.26 7.28 1.47
CA VAL A 181 -12.59 7.53 0.20
C VAL A 181 -11.06 7.65 0.35
N GLY A 182 -10.48 6.90 1.25
CA GLY A 182 -9.02 6.87 1.42
C GLY A 182 -8.33 6.20 0.22
N CYS A 183 -7.30 6.84 -0.33
CA CYS A 183 -6.48 6.22 -1.36
C CYS A 183 -5.57 5.16 -0.74
N GLY A 184 -5.87 3.88 -0.97
CA GLY A 184 -5.05 2.75 -0.52
C GLY A 184 -3.65 2.72 -1.13
N ASP A 185 -3.41 3.51 -2.18
CA ASP A 185 -2.14 3.56 -2.90
C ASP A 185 -1.12 4.49 -2.25
N PHE A 186 -1.55 5.37 -1.34
CA PHE A 186 -0.67 6.30 -0.65
C PHE A 186 -1.18 6.58 0.77
N GLN A 187 -0.47 6.04 1.75
CA GLN A 187 -0.71 6.28 3.16
C GLN A 187 0.63 6.60 3.81
N PHE A 188 0.83 7.86 4.18
CA PHE A 188 2.12 8.37 4.60
C PHE A 188 2.03 9.05 5.95
N ALA A 189 2.83 8.62 6.91
CA ALA A 189 2.88 9.22 8.24
C ALA A 189 4.24 9.02 8.90
N HIS A 190 4.49 9.80 9.95
CA HIS A 190 5.58 9.53 10.87
C HIS A 190 5.38 8.20 11.60
N LYS A 191 6.44 7.51 11.92
CA LYS A 191 6.40 6.20 12.60
C LYS A 191 5.59 6.21 13.91
N ASP A 192 5.59 7.34 14.64
CA ASP A 192 4.85 7.44 15.89
C ASP A 192 3.33 7.40 15.67
N VAL A 193 2.83 7.98 14.57
CA VAL A 193 1.43 7.85 14.18
C VAL A 193 1.09 6.38 13.86
N TRP A 194 1.94 5.70 13.09
CA TRP A 194 1.76 4.29 12.81
C TRP A 194 1.77 3.41 14.07
N GLN A 195 2.64 3.71 15.02
CA GLN A 195 2.69 3.00 16.30
C GLN A 195 1.46 3.29 17.16
N GLN A 196 1.00 4.54 17.21
CA GLN A 196 -0.19 4.92 17.96
C GLN A 196 -1.45 4.27 17.42
N MET A 197 -1.60 4.20 16.08
CA MET A 197 -2.69 3.49 15.42
C MET A 197 -2.55 1.96 15.52
N LYS A 198 -1.36 1.43 15.82
CA LYS A 198 -1.00 0.01 15.68
C LYS A 198 -1.29 -0.53 14.27
N GLY A 199 -0.95 0.26 13.25
CA GLY A 199 -1.11 -0.09 11.85
C GLY A 199 -2.56 -0.25 11.40
N PHE A 200 -2.75 -1.06 10.35
CA PHE A 200 -4.06 -1.42 9.80
C PHE A 200 -4.82 -2.35 10.74
N GLU A 201 -6.13 -2.43 10.60
CA GLU A 201 -6.98 -3.35 11.37
C GLU A 201 -6.81 -4.79 10.89
N GLU A 202 -6.15 -5.65 11.67
CA GLU A 202 -5.84 -7.03 11.28
C GLU A 202 -7.06 -7.94 11.25
N ASN A 203 -8.09 -7.61 12.02
CA ASN A 203 -9.34 -8.38 12.06
C ASN A 203 -10.30 -8.04 10.92
N ALA A 204 -9.94 -7.11 10.03
CA ALA A 204 -10.80 -6.66 8.93
C ALA A 204 -10.96 -7.70 7.80
N GLY A 205 -10.32 -8.85 7.87
CA GLY A 205 -10.37 -9.88 6.84
C GLY A 205 -9.43 -9.60 5.66
N GLY A 206 -9.74 -10.14 4.48
CA GLY A 206 -8.83 -10.18 3.34
C GLY A 206 -8.45 -8.83 2.74
N ARG A 207 -9.13 -8.41 1.68
CA ARG A 207 -8.83 -7.18 0.91
C ARG A 207 -9.74 -6.00 1.23
N SER A 208 -10.89 -6.24 1.84
CA SER A 208 -11.95 -5.24 1.91
C SER A 208 -11.65 -4.12 2.90
N TYR A 209 -11.77 -2.88 2.43
CA TYR A 209 -11.83 -1.68 3.27
C TYR A 209 -10.62 -1.41 4.17
N ALA A 210 -9.45 -1.95 3.83
CA ALA A 210 -8.21 -1.73 4.58
C ALA A 210 -7.89 -0.24 4.71
N ASP A 211 -8.00 0.49 3.63
CA ASP A 211 -7.79 1.92 3.52
C ASP A 211 -8.85 2.73 4.28
N SER A 212 -10.13 2.41 4.10
CA SER A 212 -11.23 3.09 4.79
C SER A 212 -11.13 2.94 6.31
N ASN A 213 -10.77 1.74 6.78
CA ASN A 213 -10.54 1.49 8.19
C ASN A 213 -9.34 2.24 8.74
N LEU A 214 -8.27 2.30 7.95
CA LEU A 214 -7.09 3.06 8.32
C LEU A 214 -7.41 4.55 8.46
N MET A 215 -8.21 5.12 7.55
CA MET A 215 -8.62 6.52 7.64
C MET A 215 -9.40 6.79 8.92
N LYS A 216 -10.28 5.87 9.34
CA LYS A 216 -11.00 6.00 10.60
C LYS A 216 -10.09 5.93 11.82
N LYS A 217 -9.11 5.03 11.83
CA LYS A 217 -8.07 5.02 12.86
C LYS A 217 -7.26 6.33 12.84
N GLY A 218 -6.90 6.79 11.65
CA GLY A 218 -6.22 8.07 11.48
C GLY A 218 -7.00 9.24 12.08
N TYR A 219 -8.31 9.27 11.89
CA TYR A 219 -9.17 10.30 12.47
C TYR A 219 -9.18 10.28 14.02
N ILE A 220 -9.07 9.10 14.62
CA ILE A 220 -9.05 8.96 16.10
C ILE A 220 -7.68 9.36 16.67
N TYR A 221 -6.59 9.01 16.00
CA TYR A 221 -5.23 9.06 16.55
C TYR A 221 -4.32 10.13 15.94
N ALA A 222 -4.72 10.75 14.84
CA ALA A 222 -3.90 11.72 14.11
C ALA A 222 -4.76 12.77 13.43
N ASN A 223 -4.11 13.77 12.85
CA ASN A 223 -4.76 14.61 11.84
C ASN A 223 -4.72 13.87 10.50
N ILE A 224 -5.71 14.11 9.63
CA ILE A 224 -5.70 13.56 8.26
C ILE A 224 -5.56 14.73 7.29
N LYS A 225 -4.64 14.60 6.33
CA LYS A 225 -4.43 15.61 5.28
C LYS A 225 -4.13 14.98 3.93
N LYS A 226 -4.36 15.75 2.88
CA LYS A 226 -3.93 15.41 1.54
C LYS A 226 -2.42 15.63 1.41
N ALA A 227 -1.75 14.70 0.76
CA ALA A 227 -0.35 14.83 0.38
C ALA A 227 -0.16 15.85 -0.76
N HIS A 228 1.07 16.29 -0.93
CA HIS A 228 1.44 17.29 -1.93
C HIS A 228 1.91 16.67 -3.25
N GLU A 229 2.17 15.36 -3.25
CA GLU A 229 2.72 14.64 -4.38
C GLU A 229 1.62 14.13 -5.31
N ASP A 230 1.93 14.09 -6.61
CA ASP A 230 1.15 13.35 -7.58
C ASP A 230 1.47 11.86 -7.52
N ILE A 231 0.44 11.04 -7.60
CA ILE A 231 0.52 9.58 -7.60
C ILE A 231 -0.01 9.06 -8.93
N PHE A 232 0.75 8.17 -9.54
CA PHE A 232 0.43 7.59 -10.84
C PHE A 232 0.21 6.10 -10.69
N HIS A 233 -1.06 5.67 -10.80
CA HIS A 233 -1.43 4.27 -10.78
C HIS A 233 -1.34 3.70 -12.20
N LEU A 234 -0.58 2.64 -12.38
CA LEU A 234 -0.46 1.92 -13.65
C LEU A 234 -1.68 1.03 -13.83
N ASP A 235 -2.61 1.42 -14.69
CA ASP A 235 -3.86 0.71 -14.90
C ASP A 235 -3.64 -0.72 -15.36
N HIS A 236 -4.50 -1.59 -14.91
CA HIS A 236 -4.46 -3.03 -15.21
C HIS A 236 -5.86 -3.64 -15.20
N GLY A 237 -5.98 -4.85 -15.72
CA GLY A 237 -7.23 -5.61 -15.67
C GLY A 237 -7.65 -5.92 -14.23
N ASN A 238 -8.95 -6.04 -13.99
CA ASN A 238 -9.45 -6.51 -12.71
C ASN A 238 -9.18 -8.01 -12.56
N SER A 239 -8.74 -8.46 -11.38
CA SER A 239 -8.75 -9.88 -11.09
C SER A 239 -10.19 -10.34 -10.97
N LYS A 240 -10.60 -11.29 -11.81
CA LYS A 240 -11.95 -11.87 -11.78
C LYS A 240 -12.16 -12.84 -10.60
N GLU A 241 -11.10 -13.18 -9.90
CA GLU A 241 -11.12 -14.22 -8.86
C GLU A 241 -10.81 -13.60 -7.49
N MET A 242 -11.85 -12.99 -6.92
CA MET A 242 -11.86 -12.81 -5.46
C MET A 242 -12.41 -14.11 -4.86
N THR A 243 -11.63 -14.75 -4.01
CA THR A 243 -12.10 -15.96 -3.33
C THR A 243 -13.30 -15.61 -2.46
N PRO A 244 -14.39 -16.36 -2.50
CA PRO A 244 -15.51 -16.16 -1.59
C PRO A 244 -15.00 -16.10 -0.14
N GLY A 245 -15.34 -15.05 0.59
CA GLY A 245 -14.87 -14.80 1.96
C GLY A 245 -13.70 -13.82 2.07
N GLU A 246 -13.04 -13.41 0.99
CA GLU A 246 -12.05 -12.34 1.00
C GLU A 246 -12.67 -10.95 1.14
N ILE A 247 -13.92 -10.81 0.75
CA ILE A 247 -14.77 -9.67 1.08
C ILE A 247 -15.50 -10.05 2.37
N LEU A 248 -15.50 -9.17 3.36
CA LEU A 248 -16.32 -9.34 4.55
C LEU A 248 -17.76 -9.71 4.10
N PRO A 249 -18.29 -10.84 4.59
CA PRO A 249 -19.65 -11.21 4.26
C PRO A 249 -20.57 -10.04 4.64
N ASN A 250 -21.44 -9.69 3.72
CA ASN A 250 -22.34 -8.55 3.81
C ASN A 250 -21.67 -7.21 3.63
N ASN A 251 -21.22 -6.93 2.52
CA ASN A 251 -21.14 -5.58 1.96
C ASN A 251 -21.69 -4.42 2.81
N ASP A 252 -21.79 -4.59 4.10
CA ASP A 252 -22.17 -3.56 5.03
C ASP A 252 -20.92 -2.78 5.43
N MET A 253 -20.20 -2.31 4.37
CA MET A 253 -19.12 -1.37 4.52
C MET A 253 -19.54 -0.21 5.41
N PHE A 254 -20.73 0.28 5.18
CA PHE A 254 -21.30 1.38 5.94
C PHE A 254 -21.49 1.02 7.40
N LYS A 255 -21.94 -0.20 7.70
CA LYS A 255 -22.09 -0.68 9.05
C LYS A 255 -20.73 -0.86 9.72
N PHE A 256 -19.77 -1.47 9.04
CA PHE A 256 -18.42 -1.65 9.56
C PHE A 256 -17.74 -0.31 9.82
N VAL A 257 -17.81 0.65 8.93
CA VAL A 257 -17.26 1.98 9.15
C VAL A 257 -18.08 2.78 10.17
N ARG A 258 -19.41 2.67 10.18
CA ARG A 258 -20.27 3.36 11.14
C ARG A 258 -20.18 2.78 12.56
N ASP A 259 -20.20 1.47 12.67
CA ASP A 259 -20.19 0.75 13.95
C ASP A 259 -18.76 0.39 14.42
N PHE A 260 -17.75 0.99 13.80
CA PHE A 260 -16.35 0.80 14.18
C PHE A 260 -16.19 1.12 15.66
N LYS A 261 -16.24 0.09 16.44
CA LYS A 261 -15.76 0.14 17.80
C LYS A 261 -14.25 0.12 17.69
N GLU A 262 -13.62 1.04 18.39
CA GLU A 262 -12.17 1.14 18.49
C GLU A 262 -11.57 -0.21 18.86
N THR A 263 -11.16 -0.97 17.86
CA THR A 263 -10.42 -2.21 18.03
C THR A 263 -8.97 -1.92 17.70
N GLN A 264 -8.18 -1.67 18.72
CA GLN A 264 -6.74 -1.64 18.51
C GLN A 264 -6.23 -3.06 18.37
N ASN A 265 -5.34 -3.26 17.40
CA ASN A 265 -4.58 -4.50 17.31
C ASN A 265 -3.82 -4.76 18.63
N ALA A 266 -3.56 -6.02 18.93
CA ALA A 266 -2.73 -6.43 20.07
C ALA A 266 -1.30 -5.87 19.94
N GLU A 267 -0.52 -5.87 21.01
CA GLU A 267 0.89 -5.44 20.97
C GLU A 267 1.77 -6.27 20.02
N SER A 268 1.32 -7.48 19.69
CA SER A 268 1.96 -8.39 18.72
C SER A 268 1.64 -8.08 17.25
N TRP A 269 0.88 -7.01 16.96
CA TRP A 269 0.49 -6.67 15.59
C TRP A 269 1.66 -6.69 14.60
N GLY A 270 1.41 -7.02 13.37
CA GLY A 270 2.44 -7.16 12.34
C GLY A 270 3.45 -8.26 12.64
N TRP A 271 3.05 -9.25 13.43
CA TRP A 271 3.90 -10.35 13.89
C TRP A 271 5.20 -9.86 14.53
N LYS A 272 5.07 -9.02 15.52
CA LYS A 272 6.20 -8.49 16.30
C LYS A 272 7.07 -9.62 16.85
N GLY A 273 8.36 -9.59 16.52
CA GLY A 273 9.33 -10.58 17.00
C GLY A 273 9.30 -11.93 16.27
N HIS A 274 8.40 -12.12 15.28
CA HIS A 274 8.44 -13.30 14.44
C HIS A 274 9.51 -13.17 13.35
N ASN A 275 10.40 -14.16 13.28
CA ASN A 275 11.46 -14.22 12.25
C ASN A 275 10.90 -14.79 10.96
N LEU A 276 10.77 -13.95 9.95
CA LEU A 276 10.43 -14.35 8.60
C LEU A 276 11.71 -14.63 7.80
N LYS A 277 11.61 -15.49 6.81
CA LYS A 277 12.64 -15.58 5.78
C LYS A 277 12.79 -14.20 5.13
N ASN A 278 14.01 -13.70 5.07
CA ASN A 278 14.27 -12.39 4.48
C ASN A 278 15.62 -12.36 3.76
N TYR A 279 15.71 -11.45 2.79
CA TYR A 279 16.93 -11.18 2.05
C TYR A 279 16.93 -9.75 1.49
N THR A 280 18.11 -9.33 1.04
CA THR A 280 18.33 -8.03 0.38
C THR A 280 18.84 -8.31 -1.03
N ILE A 281 18.52 -7.46 -1.99
CA ILE A 281 18.96 -7.60 -3.37
C ILE A 281 20.11 -6.66 -3.66
#